data_cb4afa7a6f4c0baeb97493e6aa112ce4
#
_entry.id   cb4afa7a6f4c0baeb97493e6aa112ce4
#
_cell.length_a   1.000
_cell.length_b   1.000
_cell.length_c   1.000
_cell.angle_alpha   90.00
_cell.angle_beta   90.00
_cell.angle_gamma   90.00
#
_symmetry.space_group_name_H-M   'P 1'
#
loop_
_entity.id
_entity.type
_entity.pdbx_description
1 polymer ?
#
loop_
_entity_poly.entity_id
_entity_poly.type
_entity_poly.pdbx_seq_one_letter_code
_entity_poly.pdbx_strand_id
1 'polypeptide(L)'
;MNTKPLLYRLTPADPAGHCFSVQLTIAQPSTEGQILSLPAWIPGSYLLRDFSRQIQDIRAHDAQNAPVAITKTGSHSWQCAPCHGALHIEYRVYAWDLSVRGAHFDETHAFFNGTSVFLFPHGQTNQPCLLDISPPPHTNKWKVFTSLPEANPQHYSKAAKRHGFGLYEAPDYDALIDHPVEMGTPQVVSFQAHGAEHEMVFTGEIPGLDLKRIAADTQKICEAQIALFEPQTKAAPFLDSASRYVFMTMVTGNAYGGLEHRASTALMISRNDLPVVAQKKAPDGYTTFLGLVSHEYFHTWNIKRIKPAAFTPYNLLQENHTRLLWVAEGFTSYYDDLMLLRSGVINETQYFSLLEKTIGLVMRSPGRHRQSIADSSYDAWTRFYKQDEESPNAIVSYYSKGALAAWGLDLTLRSATNGARSLDDVMLLLWQRYGKTFYTGVQKGIEEDAMAGLIQEATGVNVDDYLLRYVYGCEDVPLTKLLADQGVTLACEKSNALPSIDVRTKTGSGQLELATVYKGGAGHRAGLSAGDLLVAVNGLRITDAASLDQAMRLCRPNQSVPVHVFRRDELRVYKVKTASPPNDKWTLKRAQTAAT
;
A
#
# COMPACT_ATOMS: atom_id res chain seq x y z
N MET A 1 12.16 -34.60 -13.80
CA MET A 1 11.86 -35.35 -12.56
C MET A 1 10.51 -34.84 -12.07
N ASN A 2 9.56 -35.75 -11.79
CA ASN A 2 8.24 -35.36 -11.29
C ASN A 2 8.40 -34.95 -9.82
N THR A 3 8.63 -33.66 -9.55
CA THR A 3 8.75 -33.13 -8.18
C THR A 3 7.38 -33.23 -7.52
N LYS A 4 7.32 -33.87 -6.35
CA LYS A 4 6.08 -33.94 -5.57
C LYS A 4 5.79 -32.55 -4.98
N PRO A 5 4.53 -32.08 -5.04
CA PRO A 5 4.18 -30.74 -4.52
C PRO A 5 4.39 -30.66 -3.00
N LEU A 6 4.67 -29.46 -2.52
CA LEU A 6 4.54 -29.10 -1.11
C LEU A 6 3.06 -29.08 -0.76
N LEU A 7 2.65 -29.77 0.30
CA LEU A 7 1.25 -29.77 0.73
C LEU A 7 1.09 -28.99 2.03
N TYR A 8 0.35 -27.91 1.95
CA TYR A 8 -0.11 -27.13 3.09
C TYR A 8 -1.55 -27.49 3.41
N ARG A 9 -1.88 -27.64 4.68
CA ARG A 9 -3.25 -27.70 5.19
C ARG A 9 -3.46 -26.59 6.19
N LEU A 10 -4.55 -25.86 6.06
CA LEU A 10 -4.92 -24.79 6.98
C LEU A 10 -6.35 -25.01 7.47
N THR A 11 -6.52 -24.94 8.79
CA THR A 11 -7.82 -25.00 9.44
C THR A 11 -7.98 -23.80 10.37
N PRO A 12 -9.04 -23.01 10.23
CA PRO A 12 -9.44 -22.02 11.24
C PRO A 12 -9.96 -22.75 12.48
N ALA A 13 -9.02 -23.15 13.38
CA ALA A 13 -9.31 -24.17 14.40
C ALA A 13 -9.91 -23.60 15.68
N ASP A 14 -9.50 -22.39 16.08
CA ASP A 14 -9.86 -21.81 17.39
C ASP A 14 -10.21 -20.32 17.20
N PRO A 15 -11.49 -19.99 16.95
CA PRO A 15 -11.91 -18.59 16.73
C PRO A 15 -11.77 -17.72 18.00
N ALA A 16 -11.98 -18.27 19.19
CA ALA A 16 -11.84 -17.55 20.44
C ALA A 16 -10.38 -17.31 20.84
N GLY A 17 -9.50 -18.25 20.48
CA GLY A 17 -8.05 -18.13 20.66
C GLY A 17 -7.35 -17.53 19.43
N HIS A 18 -8.08 -17.14 18.40
CA HIS A 18 -7.57 -16.50 17.17
C HIS A 18 -6.46 -17.32 16.49
N CYS A 19 -6.60 -18.65 16.43
CA CYS A 19 -5.52 -19.53 15.98
C CYS A 19 -5.90 -20.36 14.77
N PHE A 20 -5.08 -20.26 13.72
CA PHE A 20 -5.04 -21.25 12.65
C PHE A 20 -4.20 -22.47 13.07
N SER A 21 -4.63 -23.67 12.69
CA SER A 21 -3.78 -24.86 12.68
C SER A 21 -3.25 -25.05 11.26
N VAL A 22 -1.93 -25.18 11.14
CA VAL A 22 -1.26 -25.34 9.84
C VAL A 22 -0.40 -26.60 9.87
N GLN A 23 -0.45 -27.36 8.76
CA GLN A 23 0.41 -28.50 8.51
C GLN A 23 1.14 -28.28 7.20
N LEU A 24 2.46 -28.56 7.17
CA LEU A 24 3.26 -28.61 5.96
C LEU A 24 3.81 -30.01 5.79
N THR A 25 3.57 -30.63 4.65
CA THR A 25 4.16 -31.93 4.26
C THR A 25 5.18 -31.70 3.14
N ILE A 26 6.41 -32.13 3.39
CA ILE A 26 7.52 -32.13 2.45
C ILE A 26 7.82 -33.59 2.10
N ALA A 27 7.48 -34.00 0.89
CA ALA A 27 7.59 -35.40 0.47
C ALA A 27 9.05 -35.89 0.33
N GLN A 28 9.97 -34.98 0.07
CA GLN A 28 11.39 -35.24 -0.09
C GLN A 28 12.20 -34.15 0.65
N PRO A 29 12.31 -34.24 1.99
CA PRO A 29 13.13 -33.30 2.76
C PRO A 29 14.63 -33.49 2.45
N SER A 30 15.44 -32.47 2.77
CA SER A 30 16.89 -32.57 2.66
C SER A 30 17.45 -33.70 3.53
N THR A 31 18.36 -34.49 2.99
CA THR A 31 19.02 -35.61 3.71
C THR A 31 19.87 -35.15 4.88
N GLU A 32 20.37 -33.90 4.86
CA GLU A 32 21.13 -33.29 5.93
C GLU A 32 20.26 -32.62 7.00
N GLY A 33 18.93 -32.82 6.89
CA GLY A 33 17.92 -32.11 7.65
C GLY A 33 17.37 -30.88 6.91
N GLN A 34 16.11 -30.54 7.17
CA GLN A 34 15.39 -29.50 6.43
C GLN A 34 15.39 -28.17 7.19
N ILE A 35 15.90 -27.12 6.53
CA ILE A 35 15.73 -25.75 7.02
C ILE A 35 14.36 -25.24 6.56
N LEU A 36 13.63 -24.65 7.49
CA LEU A 36 12.34 -23.98 7.27
C LEU A 36 12.47 -22.52 7.66
N SER A 37 11.82 -21.63 6.94
CA SER A 37 11.69 -20.23 7.34
C SER A 37 10.29 -19.70 7.10
N LEU A 38 9.91 -18.69 7.88
CA LEU A 38 8.74 -17.84 7.61
C LEU A 38 9.24 -16.50 7.08
N PRO A 39 8.58 -15.89 6.08
CA PRO A 39 8.92 -14.54 5.63
C PRO A 39 8.99 -13.55 6.81
N ALA A 40 9.97 -12.65 6.77
CA ALA A 40 10.11 -11.58 7.75
C ALA A 40 9.24 -10.36 7.40
N TRP A 41 8.82 -10.25 6.15
CA TRP A 41 8.04 -9.14 5.62
C TRP A 41 7.14 -9.61 4.48
N ILE A 42 6.30 -8.71 3.96
CA ILE A 42 5.41 -8.96 2.82
C ILE A 42 5.71 -7.97 1.71
N PRO A 43 5.88 -8.40 0.44
CA PRO A 43 5.98 -7.50 -0.71
C PRO A 43 4.84 -6.48 -0.76
N GLY A 44 5.18 -5.22 -1.06
CA GLY A 44 4.27 -4.07 -0.96
C GLY A 44 4.33 -3.32 0.37
N SER A 45 4.97 -3.89 1.40
CA SER A 45 5.08 -3.25 2.71
C SER A 45 6.50 -3.36 3.26
N TYR A 46 7.29 -2.31 3.10
CA TYR A 46 8.73 -2.26 3.34
C TYR A 46 9.07 -2.10 4.83
N LEU A 47 8.64 -3.08 5.63
CA LEU A 47 8.86 -3.18 7.06
C LEU A 47 9.05 -4.64 7.48
N LEU A 48 10.09 -4.95 8.24
CA LEU A 48 10.23 -6.24 8.90
C LEU A 48 9.14 -6.35 9.99
N ARG A 49 8.28 -7.37 9.86
CA ARG A 49 7.08 -7.54 10.70
C ARG A 49 7.21 -8.67 11.71
N ASP A 50 8.31 -9.46 11.62
CA ASP A 50 8.59 -10.56 12.51
C ASP A 50 7.40 -11.54 12.68
N PHE A 51 6.78 -11.93 11.57
CA PHE A 51 5.61 -12.83 11.55
C PHE A 51 5.86 -14.11 12.33
N SER A 52 7.11 -14.58 12.41
CA SER A 52 7.51 -15.77 13.16
C SER A 52 7.18 -15.72 14.65
N ARG A 53 6.96 -14.53 15.23
CA ARG A 53 6.51 -14.37 16.62
C ARG A 53 5.13 -14.96 16.88
N GLN A 54 4.33 -15.14 15.81
CA GLN A 54 2.98 -15.68 15.89
C GLN A 54 2.94 -17.21 15.80
N ILE A 55 4.08 -17.86 15.45
CA ILE A 55 4.18 -19.32 15.41
C ILE A 55 4.20 -19.89 16.82
N GLN A 56 3.30 -20.85 17.06
CA GLN A 56 3.16 -21.56 18.34
C GLN A 56 3.19 -23.07 18.10
N ASP A 57 3.59 -23.83 19.11
CA ASP A 57 3.47 -25.31 19.19
C ASP A 57 4.05 -26.05 17.98
N ILE A 58 5.17 -25.57 17.41
CA ILE A 58 5.78 -26.18 16.23
C ILE A 58 6.37 -27.55 16.57
N ARG A 59 6.00 -28.57 15.79
CA ARG A 59 6.44 -29.96 15.90
C ARG A 59 6.72 -30.54 14.52
N ALA A 60 7.56 -31.58 14.50
CA ALA A 60 7.88 -32.29 13.28
C ALA A 60 7.85 -33.81 13.50
N HIS A 61 7.40 -34.56 12.51
CA HIS A 61 7.41 -36.03 12.49
C HIS A 61 7.75 -36.56 11.09
N ASP A 62 8.27 -37.76 11.06
CA ASP A 62 8.58 -38.45 9.81
C ASP A 62 7.35 -39.19 9.24
N ALA A 63 7.57 -39.92 8.13
CA ALA A 63 6.52 -40.70 7.47
C ALA A 63 5.95 -41.86 8.32
N GLN A 64 6.64 -42.28 9.38
CA GLN A 64 6.21 -43.29 10.34
C GLN A 64 5.60 -42.67 11.60
N ASN A 65 5.39 -41.36 11.62
CA ASN A 65 4.90 -40.60 12.77
C ASN A 65 5.88 -40.59 13.95
N ALA A 66 7.17 -40.87 13.71
CA ALA A 66 8.20 -40.73 14.72
C ALA A 66 8.59 -39.24 14.88
N PRO A 67 8.77 -38.74 16.12
CA PRO A 67 9.16 -37.36 16.33
C PRO A 67 10.50 -37.02 15.69
N VAL A 68 10.56 -35.91 14.96
CA VAL A 68 11.78 -35.34 14.39
C VAL A 68 12.14 -34.10 15.20
N ALA A 69 13.40 -34.01 15.64
CA ALA A 69 13.86 -32.84 16.39
C ALA A 69 13.79 -31.61 15.49
N ILE A 70 13.18 -30.53 15.99
CA ILE A 70 13.11 -29.24 15.35
C ILE A 70 13.63 -28.16 16.32
N THR A 71 14.58 -27.35 15.85
CA THR A 71 15.26 -26.34 16.66
C THR A 71 15.20 -24.99 15.96
N LYS A 72 14.87 -23.93 16.70
CA LYS A 72 14.89 -22.57 16.18
C LYS A 72 16.34 -22.11 16.01
N THR A 73 16.73 -21.73 14.80
CA THR A 73 18.12 -21.37 14.44
C THR A 73 18.31 -19.88 14.15
N GLY A 74 17.23 -19.12 14.03
CA GLY A 74 17.24 -17.68 13.80
C GLY A 74 15.89 -17.06 14.13
N SER A 75 15.76 -15.76 13.94
CA SER A 75 14.49 -15.04 14.19
C SER A 75 13.32 -15.66 13.42
N HIS A 76 13.58 -16.09 12.17
CA HIS A 76 12.55 -16.54 11.23
C HIS A 76 12.75 -17.98 10.77
N SER A 77 13.71 -18.74 11.36
CA SER A 77 14.17 -20.02 10.79
C SER A 77 14.24 -21.13 11.84
N TRP A 78 13.98 -22.36 11.38
CA TRP A 78 14.07 -23.60 12.15
C TRP A 78 14.82 -24.67 11.36
N GLN A 79 15.53 -25.51 12.05
CA GLN A 79 16.24 -26.69 11.52
C GLN A 79 15.56 -27.95 12.02
N CYS A 80 15.07 -28.78 11.11
CA CYS A 80 14.66 -30.16 11.40
C CYS A 80 15.85 -31.09 11.25
N ALA A 81 15.95 -32.08 12.13
CA ALA A 81 16.92 -33.17 11.98
C ALA A 81 16.63 -34.00 10.73
N PRO A 82 17.63 -34.74 10.20
CA PRO A 82 17.40 -35.74 9.16
C PRO A 82 16.32 -36.76 9.55
N CYS A 83 15.47 -37.14 8.60
CA CYS A 83 14.40 -38.11 8.82
C CYS A 83 14.23 -39.06 7.63
N HIS A 84 13.47 -40.13 7.82
CA HIS A 84 13.17 -41.09 6.78
C HIS A 84 11.82 -40.81 6.11
N GLY A 85 11.83 -40.69 4.77
CA GLY A 85 10.61 -40.44 4.00
C GLY A 85 10.13 -38.99 4.07
N ALA A 86 8.83 -38.79 4.09
CA ALA A 86 8.25 -37.47 4.14
C ALA A 86 8.41 -36.83 5.54
N LEU A 87 8.60 -35.52 5.55
CA LEU A 87 8.62 -34.70 6.77
C LEU A 87 7.29 -33.96 6.89
N HIS A 88 6.67 -34.09 8.06
CA HIS A 88 5.43 -33.41 8.42
C HIS A 88 5.72 -32.40 9.53
N ILE A 89 5.34 -31.15 9.31
CA ILE A 89 5.49 -30.06 10.26
C ILE A 89 4.10 -29.56 10.63
N GLU A 90 3.81 -29.47 11.93
CA GLU A 90 2.57 -28.97 12.48
C GLU A 90 2.86 -27.76 13.36
N TYR A 91 2.05 -26.70 13.23
CA TYR A 91 2.18 -25.50 14.05
C TYR A 91 0.86 -24.75 14.12
N ARG A 92 0.76 -23.85 15.08
CA ARG A 92 -0.35 -22.91 15.20
C ARG A 92 0.13 -21.51 14.84
N VAL A 93 -0.75 -20.70 14.26
CA VAL A 93 -0.50 -19.29 13.95
C VAL A 93 -1.53 -18.45 14.70
N TYR A 94 -1.06 -17.60 15.59
CA TYR A 94 -1.91 -16.61 16.26
C TYR A 94 -2.22 -15.47 15.27
N ALA A 95 -3.49 -15.22 14.99
CA ALA A 95 -3.99 -14.35 13.92
C ALA A 95 -4.90 -13.26 14.49
N TRP A 96 -4.31 -12.22 15.05
CA TRP A 96 -5.03 -11.07 15.62
C TRP A 96 -4.49 -9.74 15.09
N ASP A 97 -4.02 -9.74 13.83
CA ASP A 97 -3.59 -8.54 13.11
C ASP A 97 -4.66 -8.16 12.08
N LEU A 98 -5.59 -7.28 12.47
CA LEU A 98 -6.61 -6.72 11.57
C LEU A 98 -5.96 -5.66 10.67
N SER A 99 -5.18 -6.11 9.70
CA SER A 99 -4.55 -5.27 8.68
C SER A 99 -4.53 -5.98 7.33
N VAL A 100 -4.26 -5.24 6.27
CA VAL A 100 -4.05 -5.82 4.92
C VAL A 100 -2.75 -6.64 4.80
N ARG A 101 -1.91 -6.70 5.86
CA ARG A 101 -0.53 -7.20 5.80
C ARG A 101 -0.28 -8.47 6.60
N GLY A 102 -1.15 -8.78 7.54
CA GLY A 102 -0.99 -9.90 8.48
C GLY A 102 -2.02 -11.01 8.28
N ALA A 103 -2.44 -11.58 9.40
CA ALA A 103 -3.52 -12.54 9.50
C ALA A 103 -4.46 -12.18 10.64
N HIS A 104 -5.76 -12.31 10.40
CA HIS A 104 -6.82 -12.07 11.38
C HIS A 104 -7.82 -13.22 11.37
N PHE A 105 -8.27 -13.63 12.56
CA PHE A 105 -9.28 -14.68 12.71
C PHE A 105 -10.08 -14.48 13.99
N ASP A 106 -11.41 -14.45 13.85
CA ASP A 106 -12.38 -14.50 14.94
C ASP A 106 -13.61 -15.33 14.55
N GLU A 107 -14.69 -15.24 15.30
CA GLU A 107 -15.93 -15.98 15.02
C GLU A 107 -16.72 -15.43 13.82
N THR A 108 -16.36 -14.25 13.31
CA THR A 108 -17.08 -13.57 12.22
C THR A 108 -16.45 -13.81 10.86
N HIS A 109 -15.11 -13.83 10.78
CA HIS A 109 -14.35 -14.04 9.55
C HIS A 109 -12.92 -14.46 9.83
N ALA A 110 -12.20 -14.87 8.77
CA ALA A 110 -10.77 -15.08 8.80
C ALA A 110 -10.14 -14.54 7.53
N PHE A 111 -9.01 -13.85 7.68
CA PHE A 111 -8.17 -13.35 6.59
C PHE A 111 -6.72 -13.70 6.84
N PHE A 112 -5.98 -14.04 5.78
CA PHE A 112 -4.54 -14.17 5.88
C PHE A 112 -3.81 -13.89 4.57
N ASN A 113 -2.60 -13.34 4.72
CA ASN A 113 -1.56 -13.38 3.70
C ASN A 113 -0.66 -14.59 3.94
N GLY A 114 -0.32 -15.31 2.88
CA GLY A 114 0.52 -16.51 3.00
C GLY A 114 1.89 -16.26 3.64
N THR A 115 2.45 -15.05 3.50
CA THR A 115 3.71 -14.64 4.14
C THR A 115 3.69 -14.70 5.66
N SER A 116 2.52 -14.50 6.27
CA SER A 116 2.36 -14.53 7.73
C SER A 116 1.99 -15.92 8.29
N VAL A 117 1.77 -16.91 7.41
CA VAL A 117 1.18 -18.20 7.78
C VAL A 117 2.00 -19.39 7.32
N PHE A 118 2.57 -19.37 6.10
CA PHE A 118 3.17 -20.54 5.49
C PHE A 118 4.69 -20.56 5.61
N LEU A 119 5.24 -21.54 6.34
CA LEU A 119 6.66 -21.84 6.34
C LEU A 119 7.11 -22.33 4.96
N PHE A 120 8.30 -21.93 4.51
CA PHE A 120 8.89 -22.46 3.28
C PHE A 120 10.14 -23.31 3.58
N PRO A 121 10.29 -24.45 2.88
CA PRO A 121 11.50 -25.26 2.94
C PRO A 121 12.58 -24.68 2.05
N HIS A 122 13.77 -24.43 2.60
CA HIS A 122 14.91 -23.98 1.81
C HIS A 122 15.26 -24.97 0.70
N GLY A 123 15.58 -24.45 -0.47
CA GLY A 123 15.91 -25.23 -1.66
C GLY A 123 14.70 -25.83 -2.41
N GLN A 124 13.44 -25.58 -1.94
CA GLN A 124 12.24 -26.15 -2.53
C GLN A 124 11.15 -25.12 -2.85
N THR A 125 11.45 -23.82 -2.80
CA THR A 125 10.48 -22.74 -3.07
C THR A 125 9.94 -22.72 -4.51
N ASN A 126 10.64 -23.35 -5.46
CA ASN A 126 10.21 -23.48 -6.86
C ASN A 126 9.34 -24.72 -7.13
N GLN A 127 8.99 -25.49 -6.08
CA GLN A 127 8.10 -26.64 -6.24
C GLN A 127 6.63 -26.21 -6.25
N PRO A 128 5.77 -26.90 -7.00
CA PRO A 128 4.33 -26.70 -6.92
C PRO A 128 3.84 -26.82 -5.47
N CYS A 129 2.87 -25.98 -5.11
CA CYS A 129 2.26 -25.97 -3.80
C CYS A 129 0.77 -26.34 -3.93
N LEU A 130 0.29 -27.19 -3.02
CA LEU A 130 -1.12 -27.45 -2.80
C LEU A 130 -1.53 -26.87 -1.45
N LEU A 131 -2.66 -26.19 -1.40
CA LEU A 131 -3.24 -25.64 -0.18
C LEU A 131 -4.62 -26.25 0.05
N ASP A 132 -4.76 -27.10 1.06
CA ASP A 132 -6.02 -27.68 1.53
C ASP A 132 -6.60 -26.79 2.63
N ILE A 133 -7.64 -26.03 2.32
CA ILE A 133 -8.34 -25.18 3.29
C ILE A 133 -9.54 -25.95 3.83
N SER A 134 -9.53 -26.22 5.13
CA SER A 134 -10.63 -26.88 5.83
C SER A 134 -11.63 -25.87 6.40
N PRO A 135 -12.93 -26.21 6.47
CA PRO A 135 -13.92 -25.35 7.08
C PRO A 135 -13.67 -25.17 8.59
N PRO A 136 -14.04 -24.03 9.19
CA PRO A 136 -13.97 -23.86 10.62
C PRO A 136 -15.01 -24.76 11.31
N PRO A 137 -14.70 -25.29 12.53
CA PRO A 137 -15.58 -26.23 13.21
C PRO A 137 -16.88 -25.62 13.77
N HIS A 138 -16.91 -24.29 13.94
CA HIS A 138 -18.03 -23.58 14.57
C HIS A 138 -19.15 -23.17 13.61
N THR A 139 -18.93 -23.24 12.29
CA THR A 139 -19.92 -22.83 11.28
C THR A 139 -19.71 -23.54 9.96
N ASN A 140 -20.81 -23.80 9.26
CA ASN A 140 -20.81 -24.33 7.88
C ASN A 140 -21.26 -23.28 6.84
N LYS A 141 -21.43 -22.01 7.24
CA LYS A 141 -21.93 -20.93 6.37
C LYS A 141 -20.81 -20.19 5.64
N TRP A 142 -19.58 -20.31 6.12
CA TRP A 142 -18.44 -19.60 5.55
C TRP A 142 -18.12 -20.09 4.14
N LYS A 143 -17.58 -19.18 3.36
CA LYS A 143 -17.04 -19.41 2.03
C LYS A 143 -15.61 -18.92 1.98
N VAL A 144 -14.88 -19.36 0.96
CA VAL A 144 -13.48 -18.97 0.70
C VAL A 144 -13.44 -18.02 -0.49
N PHE A 145 -12.79 -16.88 -0.33
CA PHE A 145 -12.60 -15.90 -1.39
C PHE A 145 -11.09 -15.67 -1.60
N THR A 146 -10.62 -15.99 -2.78
CA THR A 146 -9.22 -15.86 -3.19
C THR A 146 -9.15 -15.87 -4.71
N SER A 147 -8.08 -15.30 -5.25
CA SER A 147 -7.73 -15.47 -6.66
C SER A 147 -6.84 -16.70 -6.90
N LEU A 148 -6.38 -17.38 -5.83
CA LEU A 148 -5.62 -18.62 -5.96
C LEU A 148 -6.43 -19.66 -6.74
N PRO A 149 -5.86 -20.25 -7.81
CA PRO A 149 -6.58 -21.26 -8.61
C PRO A 149 -7.03 -22.45 -7.78
N GLU A 150 -8.25 -22.89 -8.02
CA GLU A 150 -8.76 -24.18 -7.53
C GLU A 150 -7.94 -25.32 -8.18
N ALA A 151 -7.54 -26.31 -7.39
CA ALA A 151 -6.77 -27.45 -7.91
C ALA A 151 -7.55 -28.20 -9.00
N ASN A 152 -6.84 -28.81 -9.95
CA ASN A 152 -7.49 -29.50 -11.06
C ASN A 152 -8.29 -30.73 -10.57
N PRO A 153 -9.62 -30.75 -10.73
CA PRO A 153 -10.46 -31.86 -10.25
C PRO A 153 -10.22 -33.18 -10.97
N GLN A 154 -9.55 -33.18 -12.12
CA GLN A 154 -9.14 -34.41 -12.82
C GLN A 154 -7.96 -35.09 -12.11
N HIS A 155 -7.15 -34.35 -11.35
CA HIS A 155 -6.01 -34.86 -10.61
C HIS A 155 -6.29 -35.01 -9.12
N TYR A 156 -7.20 -34.18 -8.58
CA TYR A 156 -7.45 -34.10 -7.14
C TYR A 156 -8.95 -34.22 -6.82
N SER A 157 -9.37 -35.31 -6.19
CA SER A 157 -10.78 -35.52 -5.81
C SER A 157 -11.29 -34.51 -4.77
N LYS A 158 -10.39 -33.85 -4.01
CA LYS A 158 -10.70 -32.80 -3.04
C LYS A 158 -10.52 -31.39 -3.58
N ALA A 159 -10.39 -31.22 -4.92
CA ALA A 159 -10.30 -29.90 -5.53
C ALA A 159 -11.45 -28.99 -5.05
N ALA A 160 -11.11 -27.78 -4.64
CA ALA A 160 -12.10 -26.82 -4.22
C ALA A 160 -13.03 -26.46 -5.40
N LYS A 161 -14.28 -26.18 -5.09
CA LYS A 161 -15.16 -25.45 -6.00
C LYS A 161 -15.01 -23.96 -5.73
N ARG A 162 -15.43 -23.13 -6.66
CA ARG A 162 -15.47 -21.68 -6.46
C ARG A 162 -16.13 -21.34 -5.11
N HIS A 163 -15.45 -20.53 -4.32
CA HIS A 163 -15.83 -20.13 -2.96
C HIS A 163 -15.95 -21.33 -1.98
N GLY A 164 -15.42 -22.48 -2.33
CA GLY A 164 -15.49 -23.69 -1.49
C GLY A 164 -14.22 -23.95 -0.71
N PHE A 165 -14.36 -24.71 0.36
CA PHE A 165 -13.24 -25.33 1.05
C PHE A 165 -12.71 -26.51 0.22
N GLY A 166 -11.44 -26.87 0.37
CA GLY A 166 -10.77 -27.93 -0.37
C GLY A 166 -9.39 -27.52 -0.87
N LEU A 167 -8.93 -28.18 -1.94
CA LEU A 167 -7.61 -28.00 -2.50
C LEU A 167 -7.55 -26.89 -3.55
N TYR A 168 -6.58 -26.00 -3.35
CA TYR A 168 -6.11 -24.97 -4.27
C TYR A 168 -4.69 -25.30 -4.70
N GLU A 169 -4.22 -24.73 -5.81
CA GLU A 169 -2.87 -24.98 -6.32
C GLU A 169 -2.13 -23.69 -6.71
N ALA A 170 -0.82 -23.69 -6.50
CA ALA A 170 0.09 -22.64 -6.95
C ALA A 170 1.31 -23.30 -7.63
N PRO A 171 1.89 -22.68 -8.69
CA PRO A 171 3.06 -23.23 -9.36
C PRO A 171 4.31 -23.26 -8.49
N ASP A 172 4.40 -22.40 -7.48
CA ASP A 172 5.54 -22.25 -6.58
C ASP A 172 5.12 -21.54 -5.28
N TYR A 173 6.08 -21.37 -4.37
CA TYR A 173 5.84 -20.70 -3.09
C TYR A 173 5.57 -19.19 -3.26
N ASP A 174 6.24 -18.50 -4.21
CA ASP A 174 6.01 -17.08 -4.48
C ASP A 174 4.56 -16.82 -4.92
N ALA A 175 4.03 -17.69 -5.77
CA ALA A 175 2.62 -17.64 -6.14
C ALA A 175 1.69 -17.94 -4.96
N LEU A 176 2.00 -18.94 -4.13
CA LEU A 176 1.18 -19.31 -2.97
C LEU A 176 1.00 -18.12 -2.02
N ILE A 177 2.07 -17.41 -1.70
CA ILE A 177 2.02 -16.31 -0.73
C ILE A 177 1.47 -15.00 -1.30
N ASP A 178 1.39 -14.88 -2.63
CA ASP A 178 0.87 -13.69 -3.32
C ASP A 178 -0.62 -13.81 -3.69
N HIS A 179 -1.32 -14.73 -3.03
CA HIS A 179 -2.77 -14.91 -3.13
C HIS A 179 -3.37 -14.97 -1.72
N PRO A 180 -3.74 -13.82 -1.14
CA PRO A 180 -4.43 -13.80 0.16
C PRO A 180 -5.77 -14.52 0.10
N VAL A 181 -6.25 -14.88 1.27
CA VAL A 181 -7.51 -15.62 1.43
C VAL A 181 -8.38 -14.91 2.47
N GLU A 182 -9.63 -14.64 2.10
CA GLU A 182 -10.70 -14.22 2.99
C GLU A 182 -11.69 -15.36 3.16
N MET A 183 -12.13 -15.62 4.38
CA MET A 183 -13.13 -16.63 4.70
C MET A 183 -14.22 -16.04 5.59
N GLY A 184 -15.49 -16.26 5.21
CA GLY A 184 -16.60 -15.69 5.97
C GLY A 184 -17.90 -15.67 5.16
N THR A 185 -18.74 -14.71 5.49
CA THR A 185 -20.03 -14.45 4.82
C THR A 185 -20.11 -12.99 4.33
N PRO A 186 -19.13 -12.52 3.53
CA PRO A 186 -19.10 -11.14 3.06
C PRO A 186 -20.23 -10.83 2.07
N GLN A 187 -20.45 -9.53 1.82
CA GLN A 187 -21.21 -9.07 0.66
C GLN A 187 -20.34 -9.11 -0.58
N VAL A 188 -20.87 -9.61 -1.70
CA VAL A 188 -20.08 -9.87 -2.92
C VAL A 188 -20.78 -9.30 -4.13
N VAL A 189 -20.00 -8.73 -5.04
CA VAL A 189 -20.45 -8.34 -6.38
C VAL A 189 -19.36 -8.65 -7.40
N SER A 190 -19.76 -9.10 -8.59
CA SER A 190 -18.85 -9.37 -9.71
C SER A 190 -19.20 -8.49 -10.92
N PHE A 191 -18.17 -8.19 -11.71
CA PHE A 191 -18.30 -7.48 -12.99
C PHE A 191 -17.26 -7.97 -13.99
N GLN A 192 -17.42 -7.58 -15.25
CA GLN A 192 -16.45 -7.86 -16.31
C GLN A 192 -15.80 -6.56 -16.76
N ALA A 193 -14.46 -6.51 -16.82
CA ALA A 193 -13.73 -5.43 -17.43
C ALA A 193 -12.97 -5.96 -18.65
N HIS A 194 -13.32 -5.49 -19.84
CA HIS A 194 -12.83 -6.04 -21.12
C HIS A 194 -12.89 -7.56 -21.21
N GLY A 195 -13.94 -8.17 -20.67
CA GLY A 195 -14.15 -9.62 -20.70
C GLY A 195 -13.41 -10.40 -19.61
N ALA A 196 -12.57 -9.76 -18.80
CA ALA A 196 -11.93 -10.39 -17.65
C ALA A 196 -12.80 -10.26 -16.39
N GLU A 197 -12.93 -11.33 -15.64
CA GLU A 197 -13.76 -11.37 -14.43
C GLU A 197 -13.09 -10.68 -13.25
N HIS A 198 -13.88 -9.85 -12.56
CA HIS A 198 -13.49 -9.16 -11.32
C HIS A 198 -14.55 -9.41 -10.26
N GLU A 199 -14.11 -9.60 -9.04
CA GLU A 199 -14.95 -9.84 -7.88
C GLU A 199 -14.57 -8.89 -6.75
N MET A 200 -15.56 -8.24 -6.14
CA MET A 200 -15.37 -7.40 -4.96
C MET A 200 -16.05 -8.05 -3.75
N VAL A 201 -15.30 -8.21 -2.69
CA VAL A 201 -15.69 -8.88 -1.45
C VAL A 201 -15.62 -7.88 -0.32
N PHE A 202 -16.74 -7.64 0.37
CA PHE A 202 -16.83 -6.67 1.48
C PHE A 202 -17.14 -7.42 2.77
N THR A 203 -16.16 -7.48 3.65
CA THR A 203 -16.26 -8.07 4.99
C THR A 203 -16.54 -7.00 6.02
N GLY A 204 -17.49 -7.23 6.91
CA GLY A 204 -18.00 -6.29 7.90
C GLY A 204 -19.43 -5.84 7.59
N GLU A 205 -20.12 -5.31 8.61
CA GLU A 205 -21.52 -4.91 8.52
C GLU A 205 -21.69 -3.55 7.85
N ILE A 206 -22.36 -3.53 6.69
CA ILE A 206 -22.67 -2.31 5.93
C ILE A 206 -24.12 -2.41 5.45
N PRO A 207 -25.08 -2.04 6.28
CA PRO A 207 -26.48 -2.05 5.89
C PRO A 207 -26.73 -1.17 4.65
N GLY A 208 -27.30 -1.79 3.60
CA GLY A 208 -27.68 -1.05 2.39
C GLY A 208 -26.52 -0.59 1.51
N LEU A 209 -25.37 -1.24 1.56
CA LEU A 209 -24.22 -0.98 0.68
C LEU A 209 -24.66 -0.96 -0.80
N ASP A 210 -24.30 0.09 -1.54
CA ASP A 210 -24.60 0.22 -2.98
C ASP A 210 -23.57 -0.51 -3.83
N LEU A 211 -23.60 -1.83 -3.75
CA LEU A 211 -22.70 -2.73 -4.52
C LEU A 211 -22.79 -2.46 -6.02
N LYS A 212 -23.97 -2.10 -6.53
CA LYS A 212 -24.16 -1.85 -7.96
C LYS A 212 -23.37 -0.62 -8.42
N ARG A 213 -23.41 0.47 -7.66
CA ARG A 213 -22.64 1.68 -7.94
C ARG A 213 -21.15 1.41 -7.85
N ILE A 214 -20.71 0.75 -6.79
CA ILE A 214 -19.29 0.41 -6.58
C ILE A 214 -18.76 -0.43 -7.74
N ALA A 215 -19.47 -1.47 -8.14
CA ALA A 215 -19.07 -2.33 -9.26
C ALA A 215 -18.99 -1.56 -10.59
N ALA A 216 -19.97 -0.70 -10.86
CA ALA A 216 -19.99 0.09 -12.10
C ALA A 216 -18.85 1.12 -12.18
N ASP A 217 -18.50 1.78 -11.06
CA ASP A 217 -17.41 2.74 -11.03
C ASP A 217 -16.04 2.03 -11.06
N THR A 218 -15.87 0.92 -10.31
CA THR A 218 -14.66 0.10 -10.34
C THR A 218 -14.42 -0.50 -11.73
N GLN A 219 -15.48 -0.97 -12.41
CA GLN A 219 -15.37 -1.48 -13.78
C GLN A 219 -14.73 -0.46 -14.71
N LYS A 220 -15.19 0.80 -14.70
CA LYS A 220 -14.64 1.87 -15.55
C LYS A 220 -13.15 2.12 -15.26
N ILE A 221 -12.76 2.11 -13.98
CA ILE A 221 -11.37 2.27 -13.56
C ILE A 221 -10.50 1.12 -14.12
N CYS A 222 -10.93 -0.12 -13.92
CA CYS A 222 -10.23 -1.31 -14.43
C CYS A 222 -10.10 -1.26 -15.96
N GLU A 223 -11.18 -0.93 -16.68
CA GLU A 223 -11.17 -0.82 -18.13
C GLU A 223 -10.21 0.26 -18.63
N ALA A 224 -10.16 1.42 -17.96
CA ALA A 224 -9.24 2.50 -18.31
C ALA A 224 -7.76 2.08 -18.10
N GLN A 225 -7.45 1.38 -17.01
CA GLN A 225 -6.10 0.91 -16.75
C GLN A 225 -5.68 -0.23 -17.69
N ILE A 226 -6.54 -1.19 -17.94
CA ILE A 226 -6.29 -2.24 -18.94
C ILE A 226 -6.02 -1.61 -20.31
N ALA A 227 -6.83 -0.63 -20.69
CA ALA A 227 -6.69 0.05 -21.98
C ALA A 227 -5.38 0.86 -22.10
N LEU A 228 -4.82 1.36 -21.00
CA LEU A 228 -3.52 2.03 -21.00
C LEU A 228 -2.40 1.05 -21.39
N PHE A 229 -2.32 -0.11 -20.72
CA PHE A 229 -1.22 -1.05 -20.90
C PHE A 229 -1.40 -1.98 -22.11
N GLU A 230 -2.61 -2.33 -22.45
CA GLU A 230 -2.96 -3.21 -23.57
C GLU A 230 -3.98 -2.53 -24.50
N PRO A 231 -3.58 -1.44 -25.19
CA PRO A 231 -4.53 -0.60 -25.98
C PRO A 231 -5.19 -1.36 -27.12
N GLN A 232 -4.57 -2.42 -27.64
CA GLN A 232 -5.09 -3.22 -28.75
C GLN A 232 -5.83 -4.45 -28.29
N THR A 233 -5.21 -5.24 -27.42
CA THR A 233 -5.73 -6.55 -27.00
C THR A 233 -6.76 -6.45 -25.88
N LYS A 234 -6.68 -5.38 -25.08
CA LYS A 234 -7.46 -5.20 -23.83
C LYS A 234 -7.33 -6.41 -22.87
N ALA A 235 -6.21 -7.11 -22.92
CA ALA A 235 -5.97 -8.27 -22.07
C ALA A 235 -5.62 -7.82 -20.65
N ALA A 236 -6.34 -8.34 -19.67
CA ALA A 236 -6.03 -8.09 -18.26
C ALA A 236 -4.77 -8.89 -17.85
N PRO A 237 -3.80 -8.29 -17.14
CA PRO A 237 -2.51 -8.91 -16.88
C PRO A 237 -2.59 -10.12 -15.95
N PHE A 238 -3.52 -10.12 -15.00
CA PHE A 238 -3.65 -11.18 -13.99
C PHE A 238 -4.10 -12.54 -14.58
N LEU A 239 -4.55 -12.57 -15.83
CA LEU A 239 -4.92 -13.81 -16.54
C LEU A 239 -3.72 -14.73 -16.82
N ASP A 240 -2.50 -14.27 -16.59
CA ASP A 240 -1.28 -15.09 -16.58
C ASP A 240 -1.15 -15.98 -15.33
N SER A 241 -1.90 -15.67 -14.26
CA SER A 241 -1.77 -16.30 -12.93
C SER A 241 -3.10 -16.80 -12.36
N ALA A 242 -4.22 -16.19 -12.76
CA ALA A 242 -5.54 -16.50 -12.19
C ALA A 242 -6.66 -16.26 -13.20
N SER A 243 -7.81 -16.88 -13.01
CA SER A 243 -8.98 -16.70 -13.87
C SER A 243 -9.80 -15.44 -13.55
N ARG A 244 -9.56 -14.81 -12.39
CA ARG A 244 -10.28 -13.63 -11.89
C ARG A 244 -9.39 -12.76 -11.03
N TYR A 245 -9.76 -11.48 -10.92
CA TYR A 245 -9.18 -10.55 -9.94
C TYR A 245 -10.11 -10.37 -8.74
N VAL A 246 -9.59 -10.38 -7.51
CA VAL A 246 -10.41 -10.27 -6.30
C VAL A 246 -9.99 -9.06 -5.47
N PHE A 247 -10.91 -8.12 -5.25
CA PHE A 247 -10.77 -7.03 -4.29
C PHE A 247 -11.33 -7.47 -2.95
N MET A 248 -10.49 -7.70 -1.94
CA MET A 248 -10.89 -8.10 -0.59
C MET A 248 -10.91 -6.86 0.30
N THR A 249 -12.09 -6.40 0.66
CA THR A 249 -12.27 -5.13 1.40
C THR A 249 -12.79 -5.39 2.80
N MET A 250 -11.95 -5.15 3.81
CA MET A 250 -12.35 -5.09 5.22
C MET A 250 -12.91 -3.71 5.54
N VAL A 251 -14.13 -3.65 6.05
CA VAL A 251 -14.83 -2.41 6.39
C VAL A 251 -14.92 -2.22 7.89
N THR A 252 -14.37 -1.12 8.38
CA THR A 252 -14.34 -0.77 9.80
C THR A 252 -14.92 0.62 10.06
N GLY A 253 -14.76 1.14 11.29
CA GLY A 253 -15.19 2.50 11.63
C GLY A 253 -14.31 3.61 11.08
N ASN A 254 -12.99 3.39 10.96
CA ASN A 254 -12.01 4.42 10.63
C ASN A 254 -10.69 3.88 10.05
N ALA A 255 -10.72 2.81 9.26
CA ALA A 255 -9.51 2.28 8.63
C ALA A 255 -9.30 2.87 7.23
N TYR A 256 -8.04 2.83 6.78
CA TYR A 256 -7.61 3.08 5.41
C TYR A 256 -6.30 2.33 5.16
N GLY A 257 -6.22 1.64 4.04
CA GLY A 257 -5.00 0.96 3.60
C GLY A 257 -5.27 -0.02 2.47
N GLY A 258 -4.22 -0.30 1.71
CA GLY A 258 -4.23 -1.29 0.64
C GLY A 258 -2.95 -2.11 0.67
N LEU A 259 -3.00 -3.24 -0.01
CA LEU A 259 -1.84 -4.07 -0.33
C LEU A 259 -2.13 -4.85 -1.61
N GLU A 260 -1.27 -4.62 -2.56
CA GLU A 260 -1.34 -5.19 -3.90
C GLU A 260 -0.87 -6.64 -3.95
N HIS A 261 -1.52 -7.44 -4.78
CA HIS A 261 -1.15 -8.81 -5.13
C HIS A 261 -1.24 -9.02 -6.65
N ARG A 262 -0.65 -10.12 -7.18
CA ARG A 262 -0.58 -10.34 -8.63
C ARG A 262 -1.93 -10.49 -9.34
N ALA A 263 -2.97 -10.93 -8.62
CA ALA A 263 -4.32 -11.16 -9.13
C ALA A 263 -5.41 -10.78 -8.11
N SER A 264 -5.07 -10.01 -7.09
CA SER A 264 -6.00 -9.52 -6.07
C SER A 264 -5.42 -8.32 -5.35
N THR A 265 -6.21 -7.73 -4.47
CA THR A 265 -5.75 -6.75 -3.48
C THR A 265 -6.51 -6.90 -2.17
N ALA A 266 -5.82 -6.64 -1.06
CA ALA A 266 -6.44 -6.49 0.24
C ALA A 266 -6.62 -5.00 0.54
N LEU A 267 -7.82 -4.59 0.90
CA LEU A 267 -8.21 -3.21 1.17
C LEU A 267 -8.80 -3.06 2.57
N MET A 268 -8.58 -1.93 3.20
CA MET A 268 -9.30 -1.50 4.40
C MET A 268 -9.87 -0.10 4.19
N ILE A 269 -11.13 0.09 4.55
CA ILE A 269 -11.84 1.37 4.37
C ILE A 269 -12.78 1.67 5.53
N SER A 270 -13.01 2.96 5.79
CA SER A 270 -14.06 3.40 6.69
C SER A 270 -15.44 3.13 6.09
N ARG A 271 -16.36 2.62 6.91
CA ARG A 271 -17.77 2.43 6.54
C ARG A 271 -18.43 3.73 6.05
N ASN A 272 -18.01 4.86 6.60
CA ASN A 272 -18.54 6.17 6.26
C ASN A 272 -18.13 6.68 4.86
N ASP A 273 -17.14 6.05 4.24
CA ASP A 273 -16.64 6.40 2.91
C ASP A 273 -17.31 5.60 1.79
N LEU A 274 -18.15 4.62 2.14
CA LEU A 274 -18.84 3.77 1.18
C LEU A 274 -20.27 4.27 0.89
N PRO A 275 -20.74 4.19 -0.38
CA PRO A 275 -22.08 4.62 -0.76
C PRO A 275 -23.13 3.60 -0.29
N VAL A 276 -24.29 4.11 0.09
CA VAL A 276 -25.46 3.30 0.43
C VAL A 276 -26.64 3.63 -0.48
N VAL A 277 -27.47 2.64 -0.80
CA VAL A 277 -28.59 2.75 -1.76
C VAL A 277 -29.56 3.87 -1.39
N ALA A 278 -29.76 4.10 -0.08
CA ALA A 278 -30.66 5.16 0.40
C ALA A 278 -30.19 6.58 0.09
N GLN A 279 -28.92 6.78 -0.28
CA GLN A 279 -28.32 8.09 -0.53
C GLN A 279 -28.05 8.29 -2.02
N LYS A 280 -28.64 9.31 -2.63
CA LYS A 280 -28.39 9.65 -4.05
C LYS A 280 -26.97 10.12 -4.27
N LYS A 281 -26.42 10.97 -3.38
CA LYS A 281 -25.03 11.45 -3.42
C LYS A 281 -24.16 10.50 -2.62
N ALA A 282 -23.04 10.05 -3.20
CA ALA A 282 -22.03 9.31 -2.47
C ALA A 282 -21.37 10.21 -1.41
N PRO A 283 -20.86 9.66 -0.31
CA PRO A 283 -20.10 10.42 0.67
C PRO A 283 -18.81 10.99 0.04
N ASP A 284 -18.29 12.07 0.61
CA ASP A 284 -17.07 12.72 0.07
C ASP A 284 -15.86 11.77 0.12
N GLY A 285 -15.80 10.86 1.11
CA GLY A 285 -14.77 9.82 1.21
C GLY A 285 -14.84 8.74 0.12
N TYR A 286 -15.92 8.66 -0.65
CA TYR A 286 -16.03 7.66 -1.72
C TYR A 286 -14.98 7.85 -2.82
N THR A 287 -14.60 9.10 -3.13
CA THR A 287 -13.49 9.36 -4.05
C THR A 287 -12.17 8.81 -3.51
N THR A 288 -11.95 8.89 -2.19
CA THR A 288 -10.77 8.28 -1.54
C THR A 288 -10.77 6.76 -1.67
N PHE A 289 -11.93 6.10 -1.51
CA PHE A 289 -12.05 4.66 -1.75
C PHE A 289 -11.76 4.29 -3.20
N LEU A 290 -12.31 5.03 -4.18
CA LEU A 290 -12.04 4.78 -5.60
C LEU A 290 -10.57 5.03 -5.96
N GLY A 291 -9.92 6.03 -5.36
CA GLY A 291 -8.48 6.27 -5.47
C GLY A 291 -7.66 5.08 -4.96
N LEU A 292 -8.02 4.53 -3.79
CA LEU A 292 -7.38 3.33 -3.24
C LEU A 292 -7.56 2.12 -4.17
N VAL A 293 -8.77 1.86 -4.66
CA VAL A 293 -9.05 0.79 -5.63
C VAL A 293 -8.21 0.97 -6.90
N SER A 294 -8.10 2.21 -7.41
CA SER A 294 -7.31 2.54 -8.59
C SER A 294 -5.82 2.33 -8.37
N HIS A 295 -5.28 2.74 -7.22
CA HIS A 295 -3.89 2.58 -6.82
C HIS A 295 -3.50 1.09 -6.75
N GLU A 296 -4.25 0.31 -6.00
CA GLU A 296 -3.96 -1.11 -5.81
C GLU A 296 -4.15 -1.92 -7.09
N TYR A 297 -5.11 -1.57 -7.93
CA TYR A 297 -5.28 -2.23 -9.22
C TYR A 297 -4.16 -1.88 -10.20
N PHE A 298 -3.65 -0.64 -10.19
CA PHE A 298 -2.52 -0.22 -11.02
C PHE A 298 -1.24 -1.01 -10.69
N HIS A 299 -1.06 -1.38 -9.45
CA HIS A 299 0.03 -2.24 -9.01
C HIS A 299 0.03 -3.62 -9.67
N THR A 300 -1.07 -4.08 -10.24
CA THR A 300 -1.09 -5.33 -11.03
C THR A 300 -0.05 -5.30 -12.15
N TRP A 301 0.23 -4.12 -12.72
CA TRP A 301 1.32 -3.86 -13.66
C TRP A 301 2.57 -3.37 -12.94
N ASN A 302 2.46 -2.21 -12.28
CA ASN A 302 3.57 -1.46 -11.70
C ASN A 302 3.80 -1.91 -10.26
N ILE A 303 4.81 -2.69 -10.06
CA ILE A 303 5.40 -3.45 -8.98
C ILE A 303 5.09 -4.96 -9.01
N LYS A 304 3.90 -5.44 -9.37
CA LYS A 304 3.68 -6.89 -9.36
C LYS A 304 4.32 -7.56 -10.58
N ARG A 305 4.52 -6.85 -11.69
CA ARG A 305 5.16 -7.34 -12.92
C ARG A 305 6.31 -6.45 -13.39
N ILE A 306 6.16 -5.14 -13.34
CA ILE A 306 7.24 -4.18 -13.58
C ILE A 306 7.92 -3.93 -12.23
N LYS A 307 9.08 -4.55 -11.97
CA LYS A 307 9.77 -4.55 -10.67
C LYS A 307 11.18 -3.98 -10.77
N PRO A 308 11.72 -3.38 -9.69
CA PRO A 308 13.17 -3.20 -9.54
C PRO A 308 13.92 -4.52 -9.59
N ALA A 309 15.15 -4.53 -10.10
CA ALA A 309 16.02 -5.71 -10.10
C ALA A 309 16.26 -6.25 -8.69
N ALA A 310 16.36 -5.36 -7.69
CA ALA A 310 16.47 -5.73 -6.27
C ALA A 310 15.30 -6.55 -5.72
N PHE A 311 14.15 -6.56 -6.41
CA PHE A 311 12.96 -7.33 -6.06
C PHE A 311 12.74 -8.57 -6.95
N THR A 312 13.77 -8.96 -7.70
CA THR A 312 13.64 -10.04 -8.67
C THR A 312 14.81 -11.05 -8.56
N PRO A 313 14.62 -12.11 -7.73
CA PRO A 313 13.52 -12.41 -6.83
C PRO A 313 13.56 -11.61 -5.50
N TYR A 314 12.50 -11.59 -4.75
CA TYR A 314 12.49 -11.08 -3.37
C TYR A 314 13.34 -11.94 -2.44
N ASN A 315 14.13 -11.29 -1.56
CA ASN A 315 14.67 -11.95 -0.38
C ASN A 315 13.68 -11.72 0.79
N LEU A 316 12.90 -12.73 1.12
CA LEU A 316 11.83 -12.63 2.12
C LEU A 316 12.33 -12.63 3.58
N LEU A 317 13.63 -12.80 3.83
CA LEU A 317 14.21 -12.87 5.17
C LEU A 317 14.93 -11.59 5.63
N GLN A 318 15.08 -10.60 4.73
CA GLN A 318 15.76 -9.33 5.02
C GLN A 318 15.19 -8.20 4.18
N GLU A 319 15.62 -6.97 4.46
CA GLU A 319 15.29 -5.80 3.66
C GLU A 319 15.86 -5.93 2.24
N ASN A 320 15.09 -5.45 1.26
CA ASN A 320 15.50 -5.37 -0.14
C ASN A 320 15.51 -3.89 -0.54
N HIS A 321 16.70 -3.28 -0.52
CA HIS A 321 16.83 -1.86 -0.77
C HIS A 321 16.84 -1.55 -2.27
N THR A 322 16.13 -0.50 -2.67
CA THR A 322 16.11 0.05 -4.03
C THR A 322 15.84 1.54 -3.99
N ARG A 323 16.41 2.30 -4.93
CA ARG A 323 16.07 3.71 -5.14
C ARG A 323 14.86 3.92 -6.05
N LEU A 324 14.19 2.84 -6.50
CA LEU A 324 13.13 2.89 -7.51
C LEU A 324 11.70 2.81 -6.93
N LEU A 325 11.50 2.91 -5.58
CA LEU A 325 10.14 2.94 -5.05
C LEU A 325 9.35 4.16 -5.52
N TRP A 326 9.99 5.27 -5.87
CA TRP A 326 9.32 6.41 -6.49
C TRP A 326 8.74 6.09 -7.88
N VAL A 327 9.30 5.12 -8.60
CA VAL A 327 8.72 4.57 -9.84
C VAL A 327 7.56 3.64 -9.50
N ALA A 328 7.77 2.73 -8.55
CA ALA A 328 6.74 1.79 -8.12
C ALA A 328 5.52 2.49 -7.53
N GLU A 329 5.73 3.40 -6.58
CA GLU A 329 4.70 4.02 -5.78
C GLU A 329 4.35 5.44 -6.25
N GLY A 330 5.37 6.22 -6.61
CA GLY A 330 5.16 7.60 -7.07
C GLY A 330 4.44 7.65 -8.41
N PHE A 331 4.79 6.81 -9.38
CA PHE A 331 4.03 6.70 -10.63
C PHE A 331 2.62 6.18 -10.36
N THR A 332 2.48 5.14 -9.54
CA THR A 332 1.17 4.62 -9.17
C THR A 332 0.30 5.70 -8.52
N SER A 333 0.86 6.49 -7.58
CA SER A 333 0.16 7.61 -6.94
C SER A 333 -0.12 8.81 -7.86
N TYR A 334 0.52 8.90 -9.01
CA TYR A 334 0.13 9.85 -10.07
C TYR A 334 -1.01 9.28 -10.91
N TYR A 335 -0.90 8.01 -11.29
CA TYR A 335 -1.88 7.37 -12.15
C TYR A 335 -3.17 7.02 -11.43
N ASP A 336 -3.18 6.75 -10.12
CA ASP A 336 -4.40 6.37 -9.40
C ASP A 336 -5.49 7.42 -9.55
N ASP A 337 -5.20 8.68 -9.24
CA ASP A 337 -6.11 9.82 -9.39
C ASP A 337 -6.37 10.18 -10.87
N LEU A 338 -5.33 10.09 -11.73
CA LEU A 338 -5.47 10.35 -13.15
C LEU A 338 -6.42 9.35 -13.83
N MET A 339 -6.40 8.09 -13.40
CA MET A 339 -7.30 7.06 -13.93
C MET A 339 -8.75 7.26 -13.47
N LEU A 340 -8.98 7.85 -12.30
CA LEU A 340 -10.34 8.27 -11.91
C LEU A 340 -10.89 9.32 -12.89
N LEU A 341 -10.05 10.28 -13.31
CA LEU A 341 -10.45 11.28 -14.31
C LEU A 341 -10.64 10.64 -15.69
N ARG A 342 -9.68 9.82 -16.15
CA ARG A 342 -9.73 9.18 -17.49
C ARG A 342 -10.90 8.22 -17.63
N SER A 343 -11.28 7.52 -16.57
CA SER A 343 -12.45 6.63 -16.55
C SER A 343 -13.78 7.38 -16.44
N GLY A 344 -13.76 8.68 -16.15
CA GLY A 344 -14.94 9.52 -15.99
C GLY A 344 -15.71 9.30 -14.70
N VAL A 345 -15.11 8.64 -13.68
CA VAL A 345 -15.74 8.49 -12.36
C VAL A 345 -15.63 9.76 -11.52
N ILE A 346 -14.65 10.62 -11.84
CA ILE A 346 -14.55 11.99 -11.32
C ILE A 346 -14.41 12.99 -12.48
N ASN A 347 -14.74 14.26 -12.22
CA ASN A 347 -14.52 15.34 -13.15
C ASN A 347 -13.20 16.09 -12.88
N GLU A 348 -12.82 17.02 -13.78
CA GLU A 348 -11.59 17.79 -13.69
C GLU A 348 -11.48 18.62 -12.39
N THR A 349 -12.56 19.20 -11.92
CA THR A 349 -12.57 19.97 -10.66
C THR A 349 -12.23 19.06 -9.46
N GLN A 350 -12.77 17.87 -9.43
CA GLN A 350 -12.46 16.88 -8.40
C GLN A 350 -11.00 16.41 -8.50
N TYR A 351 -10.51 16.18 -9.72
CA TYR A 351 -9.10 15.82 -9.95
C TYR A 351 -8.15 16.95 -9.50
N PHE A 352 -8.44 18.20 -9.81
CA PHE A 352 -7.66 19.33 -9.31
C PHE A 352 -7.64 19.38 -7.78
N SER A 353 -8.77 19.11 -7.14
CA SER A 353 -8.83 19.08 -5.67
C SER A 353 -7.94 17.98 -5.06
N LEU A 354 -7.77 16.83 -5.72
CA LEU A 354 -6.84 15.77 -5.29
C LEU A 354 -5.39 16.22 -5.47
N LEU A 355 -5.05 16.81 -6.60
CA LEU A 355 -3.71 17.37 -6.85
C LEU A 355 -3.35 18.49 -5.87
N GLU A 356 -4.29 19.40 -5.57
CA GLU A 356 -4.11 20.48 -4.59
C GLU A 356 -3.77 19.93 -3.20
N LYS A 357 -4.43 18.86 -2.78
CA LYS A 357 -4.13 18.16 -1.51
C LYS A 357 -2.72 17.58 -1.52
N THR A 358 -2.33 16.90 -2.59
CA THR A 358 -0.99 16.30 -2.75
C THR A 358 0.10 17.37 -2.75
N ILE A 359 -0.10 18.48 -3.48
CA ILE A 359 0.82 19.63 -3.46
C ILE A 359 0.93 20.18 -2.02
N GLY A 360 -0.21 20.44 -1.36
CA GLY A 360 -0.24 20.97 0.01
C GLY A 360 0.47 20.07 1.01
N LEU A 361 0.31 18.75 0.89
CA LEU A 361 0.98 17.77 1.75
C LEU A 361 2.51 17.84 1.60
N VAL A 362 3.01 17.84 0.37
CA VAL A 362 4.45 17.88 0.08
C VAL A 362 5.06 19.23 0.48
N MET A 363 4.42 20.35 0.09
CA MET A 363 4.97 21.68 0.30
C MET A 363 5.00 22.10 1.78
N ARG A 364 4.18 21.51 2.62
CA ARG A 364 4.19 21.74 4.07
C ARG A 364 5.42 21.14 4.76
N SER A 365 6.03 20.10 4.20
CA SER A 365 7.10 19.33 4.84
C SER A 365 8.49 19.90 4.52
N PRO A 366 9.26 20.46 5.49
CA PRO A 366 10.63 20.91 5.26
C PRO A 366 11.58 19.79 4.84
N GLY A 367 11.29 18.55 5.17
CA GLY A 367 12.06 17.35 4.80
C GLY A 367 12.26 17.20 3.30
N ARG A 368 11.35 17.77 2.47
CA ARG A 368 11.46 17.74 1.00
C ARG A 368 12.75 18.40 0.45
N HIS A 369 13.38 19.28 1.24
CA HIS A 369 14.65 19.93 0.89
C HIS A 369 15.88 19.24 1.51
N ARG A 370 15.68 18.11 2.22
CA ARG A 370 16.73 17.41 2.96
C ARG A 370 16.98 15.99 2.47
N GLN A 371 15.95 15.35 1.94
CA GLN A 371 16.02 14.02 1.42
C GLN A 371 15.48 14.01 0.00
N SER A 372 16.21 13.37 -0.92
CA SER A 372 15.73 13.10 -2.28
C SER A 372 14.65 12.01 -2.27
N ILE A 373 13.84 11.93 -3.32
CA ILE A 373 12.85 10.84 -3.43
C ILE A 373 13.52 9.49 -3.70
N ALA A 374 14.68 9.48 -4.35
CA ALA A 374 15.49 8.28 -4.52
C ALA A 374 16.03 7.76 -3.17
N ASP A 375 16.57 8.64 -2.32
CA ASP A 375 17.02 8.25 -0.98
C ASP A 375 15.85 7.88 -0.06
N SER A 376 14.71 8.56 -0.19
CA SER A 376 13.47 8.18 0.52
C SER A 376 13.02 6.78 0.14
N SER A 377 13.16 6.41 -1.14
CA SER A 377 12.89 5.04 -1.63
C SER A 377 13.83 4.02 -0.99
N TYR A 378 15.14 4.32 -0.97
CA TYR A 378 16.16 3.44 -0.40
C TYR A 378 16.00 3.25 1.11
N ASP A 379 15.69 4.35 1.83
CA ASP A 379 15.51 4.40 3.28
C ASP A 379 14.08 3.99 3.73
N ALA A 380 13.24 3.48 2.84
CA ALA A 380 11.85 3.13 3.16
C ALA A 380 11.74 2.28 4.44
N TRP A 381 12.57 1.24 4.55
CA TRP A 381 12.59 0.26 5.63
C TRP A 381 12.87 0.85 7.02
N THR A 382 13.72 1.84 7.08
CA THR A 382 14.25 2.36 8.35
C THR A 382 13.70 3.72 8.72
N ARG A 383 13.21 4.49 7.74
CA ARG A 383 12.71 5.86 7.95
C ARG A 383 11.25 6.04 7.59
N PHE A 384 10.84 5.74 6.35
CA PHE A 384 9.48 6.04 5.91
C PHE A 384 8.43 5.15 6.58
N TYR A 385 8.71 3.86 6.80
CA TYR A 385 7.82 2.94 7.53
C TYR A 385 7.98 3.02 9.06
N LYS A 386 8.94 3.77 9.56
CA LYS A 386 9.19 3.99 11.01
C LYS A 386 9.19 5.49 11.34
N GLN A 387 8.15 6.19 10.87
CA GLN A 387 8.04 7.64 11.09
C GLN A 387 7.88 8.00 12.55
N ASP A 388 8.45 9.14 12.91
CA ASP A 388 8.41 9.79 14.21
C ASP A 388 7.97 11.26 14.08
N GLU A 389 8.08 12.01 15.17
CA GLU A 389 7.75 13.43 15.24
C GLU A 389 8.66 14.34 14.40
N GLU A 390 9.91 13.91 14.14
CA GLU A 390 10.89 14.64 13.33
C GLU A 390 10.73 14.37 11.83
N SER A 391 10.04 13.30 11.45
CA SER A 391 9.90 12.86 10.07
C SER A 391 9.47 13.98 9.11
N PRO A 392 8.49 14.86 9.40
CA PRO A 392 8.15 15.98 8.52
C PRO A 392 9.30 16.97 8.27
N ASN A 393 10.28 17.06 9.17
CA ASN A 393 11.45 17.93 9.04
C ASN A 393 12.63 17.26 8.32
N ALA A 394 12.65 15.93 8.25
CA ALA A 394 13.84 15.16 7.91
C ALA A 394 13.69 14.31 6.64
N ILE A 395 12.49 13.83 6.36
CA ILE A 395 12.23 12.93 5.23
C ILE A 395 11.15 13.46 4.30
N VAL A 396 11.08 12.86 3.12
CA VAL A 396 10.01 13.13 2.14
C VAL A 396 9.33 11.82 1.77
N SER A 397 8.07 11.88 1.34
CA SER A 397 7.34 10.73 0.84
C SER A 397 7.68 10.47 -0.63
N TYR A 398 8.20 9.29 -0.95
CA TYR A 398 8.38 8.84 -2.33
C TYR A 398 7.03 8.54 -3.02
N TYR A 399 5.92 8.38 -2.27
CA TYR A 399 4.55 8.38 -2.81
C TYR A 399 4.17 9.80 -3.27
N SER A 400 4.00 10.73 -2.36
CA SER A 400 3.41 12.05 -2.67
C SER A 400 4.36 12.95 -3.45
N LYS A 401 5.65 13.09 -3.05
CA LYS A 401 6.63 13.86 -3.85
C LYS A 401 6.98 13.10 -5.13
N GLY A 402 6.97 11.75 -5.08
CA GLY A 402 7.10 10.91 -6.26
C GLY A 402 5.98 11.13 -7.27
N ALA A 403 4.72 11.25 -6.83
CA ALA A 403 3.58 11.60 -7.69
C ALA A 403 3.75 12.98 -8.35
N LEU A 404 4.23 13.99 -7.60
CA LEU A 404 4.52 15.31 -8.18
C LEU A 404 5.68 15.27 -9.17
N ALA A 405 6.70 14.43 -8.92
CA ALA A 405 7.79 14.21 -9.87
C ALA A 405 7.31 13.46 -11.12
N ALA A 406 6.44 12.45 -10.99
CA ALA A 406 5.81 11.77 -12.12
C ALA A 406 4.96 12.73 -12.96
N TRP A 407 4.13 13.54 -12.32
CA TRP A 407 3.33 14.55 -12.99
C TRP A 407 4.17 15.60 -13.71
N GLY A 408 5.19 16.14 -13.05
CA GLY A 408 6.11 17.10 -13.66
C GLY A 408 6.90 16.49 -14.83
N LEU A 409 7.26 15.20 -14.73
CA LEU A 409 7.88 14.46 -15.82
C LEU A 409 6.92 14.33 -17.02
N ASP A 410 5.67 13.94 -16.79
CA ASP A 410 4.64 13.84 -17.83
C ASP A 410 4.45 15.19 -18.55
N LEU A 411 4.34 16.30 -17.79
CA LEU A 411 4.23 17.64 -18.35
C LEU A 411 5.48 18.04 -19.15
N THR A 412 6.68 17.67 -18.68
CA THR A 412 7.95 17.94 -19.35
C THR A 412 8.03 17.19 -20.68
N LEU A 413 7.67 15.90 -20.70
CA LEU A 413 7.64 15.09 -21.90
C LEU A 413 6.64 15.63 -22.94
N ARG A 414 5.43 16.00 -22.50
CA ARG A 414 4.40 16.60 -23.36
C ARG A 414 4.86 17.94 -23.93
N SER A 415 5.46 18.80 -23.13
CA SER A 415 5.98 20.10 -23.60
C SER A 415 7.11 19.91 -24.60
N ALA A 416 8.07 19.03 -24.33
CA ALA A 416 9.22 18.77 -25.20
C ALA A 416 8.83 18.15 -26.55
N THR A 417 7.69 17.47 -26.63
CA THR A 417 7.23 16.73 -27.83
C THR A 417 5.97 17.31 -28.45
N ASN A 418 5.55 18.52 -28.06
CA ASN A 418 4.28 19.14 -28.49
C ASN A 418 3.07 18.20 -28.29
N GLY A 419 3.04 17.47 -27.18
CA GLY A 419 1.97 16.54 -26.82
C GLY A 419 2.05 15.15 -27.47
N ALA A 420 3.06 14.90 -28.32
CA ALA A 420 3.18 13.61 -29.02
C ALA A 420 3.62 12.45 -28.12
N ARG A 421 4.29 12.73 -27.01
CA ARG A 421 4.76 11.75 -26.01
C ARG A 421 4.40 12.17 -24.61
N SER A 422 4.27 11.18 -23.73
CA SER A 422 3.87 11.35 -22.34
C SER A 422 4.47 10.26 -21.46
N LEU A 423 4.17 10.26 -20.17
CA LEU A 423 4.56 9.19 -19.27
C LEU A 423 3.88 7.84 -19.62
N ASP A 424 2.74 7.87 -20.33
CA ASP A 424 2.09 6.65 -20.84
C ASP A 424 3.03 5.85 -21.76
N ASP A 425 3.81 6.52 -22.62
CA ASP A 425 4.78 5.86 -23.51
C ASP A 425 5.88 5.14 -22.71
N VAL A 426 6.30 5.74 -21.59
CA VAL A 426 7.27 5.12 -20.69
C VAL A 426 6.66 3.88 -20.02
N MET A 427 5.44 3.99 -19.50
CA MET A 427 4.76 2.85 -18.88
C MET A 427 4.53 1.70 -19.88
N LEU A 428 4.19 2.00 -21.11
CA LEU A 428 4.06 1.01 -22.19
C LEU A 428 5.40 0.31 -22.49
N LEU A 429 6.51 1.05 -22.55
CA LEU A 429 7.83 0.47 -22.75
C LEU A 429 8.21 -0.45 -21.57
N LEU A 430 8.00 0.01 -20.33
CA LEU A 430 8.28 -0.78 -19.13
C LEU A 430 7.44 -2.06 -19.11
N TRP A 431 6.16 -1.97 -19.46
CA TRP A 431 5.27 -3.13 -19.57
C TRP A 431 5.78 -4.13 -20.61
N GLN A 432 6.06 -3.70 -21.82
CA GLN A 432 6.54 -4.58 -22.89
C GLN A 432 7.87 -5.25 -22.57
N ARG A 433 8.80 -4.53 -21.88
CA ARG A 433 10.15 -5.01 -21.62
C ARG A 433 10.28 -5.88 -20.37
N TYR A 434 9.54 -5.52 -19.31
CA TYR A 434 9.71 -6.14 -18.00
C TYR A 434 8.46 -6.86 -17.50
N GLY A 435 7.27 -6.32 -17.80
CA GLY A 435 6.03 -6.76 -17.16
C GLY A 435 5.30 -7.88 -17.90
N LYS A 436 5.13 -7.76 -19.22
CA LYS A 436 4.18 -8.57 -19.99
C LYS A 436 4.39 -10.09 -19.91
N THR A 437 5.62 -10.53 -19.76
CA THR A 437 5.98 -11.95 -19.65
C THR A 437 6.64 -12.29 -18.31
N PHE A 438 6.44 -11.47 -17.28
CA PHE A 438 7.16 -11.63 -16.01
C PHE A 438 6.92 -13.01 -15.38
N TYR A 439 5.68 -13.48 -15.33
CA TYR A 439 5.34 -14.79 -14.74
C TYR A 439 5.34 -15.95 -15.75
N THR A 440 5.41 -15.67 -17.05
CA THR A 440 5.37 -16.69 -18.12
C THR A 440 6.70 -16.88 -18.85
N GLY A 441 7.67 -16.03 -18.57
CA GLY A 441 8.99 -16.02 -19.23
C GLY A 441 10.14 -15.86 -18.25
N VAL A 442 11.21 -15.20 -18.71
CA VAL A 442 12.36 -14.87 -17.86
C VAL A 442 12.04 -13.64 -17.04
N GLN A 443 12.06 -13.77 -15.71
CA GLN A 443 11.87 -12.66 -14.79
C GLN A 443 13.08 -11.70 -14.87
N LYS A 444 12.81 -10.43 -15.17
CA LYS A 444 13.81 -9.37 -15.25
C LYS A 444 13.28 -8.12 -14.57
N GLY A 445 14.08 -7.52 -13.70
CA GLY A 445 13.78 -6.24 -13.04
C GLY A 445 14.47 -5.04 -13.71
N ILE A 446 14.03 -3.84 -13.33
CA ILE A 446 14.63 -2.57 -13.75
C ILE A 446 15.88 -2.33 -12.90
N GLU A 447 17.02 -2.09 -13.55
CA GLU A 447 18.26 -1.71 -12.87
C GLU A 447 18.18 -0.30 -12.28
N GLU A 448 18.92 -0.06 -11.20
CA GLU A 448 18.83 1.17 -10.38
C GLU A 448 19.07 2.47 -11.18
N ASP A 449 19.90 2.42 -12.21
CA ASP A 449 20.29 3.56 -13.06
C ASP A 449 19.62 3.57 -14.44
N ALA A 450 18.72 2.63 -14.72
CA ALA A 450 18.18 2.46 -16.06
C ALA A 450 17.12 3.50 -16.48
N MET A 451 16.49 4.21 -15.53
CA MET A 451 15.29 5.00 -15.82
C MET A 451 15.53 6.12 -16.82
N ALA A 452 16.67 6.83 -16.78
CA ALA A 452 16.96 7.90 -17.74
C ALA A 452 16.98 7.37 -19.19
N GLY A 453 17.69 6.27 -19.42
CA GLY A 453 17.78 5.63 -20.72
C GLY A 453 16.45 5.08 -21.21
N LEU A 454 15.64 4.48 -20.31
CA LEU A 454 14.30 3.95 -20.63
C LEU A 454 13.33 5.07 -21.03
N ILE A 455 13.37 6.20 -20.31
CA ILE A 455 12.52 7.37 -20.66
C ILE A 455 12.94 7.95 -22.00
N GLN A 456 14.24 8.12 -22.24
CA GLN A 456 14.76 8.62 -23.52
C GLN A 456 14.40 7.68 -24.69
N GLU A 457 14.50 6.37 -24.48
CA GLU A 457 14.10 5.38 -25.48
C GLU A 457 12.60 5.45 -25.82
N ALA A 458 11.75 5.57 -24.79
CA ALA A 458 10.30 5.63 -24.97
C ALA A 458 9.82 6.91 -25.66
N THR A 459 10.50 8.03 -25.41
CA THR A 459 9.98 9.37 -25.73
C THR A 459 10.87 10.20 -26.65
N GLY A 460 12.15 9.81 -26.79
CA GLY A 460 13.16 10.62 -27.49
C GLY A 460 13.69 11.81 -26.69
N VAL A 461 13.21 12.02 -25.45
CA VAL A 461 13.56 13.18 -24.61
C VAL A 461 14.64 12.80 -23.62
N ASN A 462 15.75 13.56 -23.57
CA ASN A 462 16.74 13.43 -22.51
C ASN A 462 16.19 14.07 -21.22
N VAL A 463 16.21 13.32 -20.13
CA VAL A 463 15.69 13.73 -18.81
C VAL A 463 16.74 13.69 -17.70
N ASP A 464 18.03 13.63 -18.04
CA ASP A 464 19.12 13.51 -17.05
C ASP A 464 19.08 14.68 -16.04
N ASP A 465 18.97 15.94 -16.52
CA ASP A 465 18.88 17.12 -15.67
C ASP A 465 17.61 17.09 -14.78
N TYR A 466 16.48 16.63 -15.36
CA TYR A 466 15.23 16.48 -14.61
C TYR A 466 15.40 15.50 -13.44
N LEU A 467 15.92 14.31 -13.71
CA LEU A 467 16.11 13.28 -12.69
C LEU A 467 17.16 13.71 -11.65
N LEU A 468 18.27 14.32 -12.09
CA LEU A 468 19.32 14.82 -11.20
C LEU A 468 18.76 15.84 -10.18
N ARG A 469 17.89 16.76 -10.61
CA ARG A 469 17.38 17.83 -9.75
C ARG A 469 16.20 17.39 -8.88
N TYR A 470 15.25 16.65 -9.45
CA TYR A 470 13.95 16.41 -8.82
C TYR A 470 13.78 15.00 -8.24
N VAL A 471 14.61 14.05 -8.66
CA VAL A 471 14.58 12.65 -8.18
C VAL A 471 15.77 12.35 -7.28
N TYR A 472 16.98 12.61 -7.76
CA TYR A 472 18.22 12.39 -7.00
C TYR A 472 18.64 13.60 -6.17
N GLY A 473 18.16 14.79 -6.52
CA GLY A 473 18.27 16.02 -5.75
C GLY A 473 17.03 16.30 -4.91
N CYS A 474 17.08 17.42 -4.19
CA CYS A 474 16.00 17.84 -3.28
C CYS A 474 15.20 19.04 -3.80
N GLU A 475 15.38 19.43 -5.06
CA GLU A 475 14.62 20.55 -5.63
C GLU A 475 13.14 20.20 -5.78
N ASP A 476 12.29 21.21 -5.68
CA ASP A 476 10.87 21.05 -5.99
C ASP A 476 10.65 21.15 -7.49
N VAL A 477 9.78 20.29 -8.03
CA VAL A 477 9.37 20.34 -9.44
C VAL A 477 8.75 21.71 -9.76
N PRO A 478 9.12 22.40 -10.84
CA PRO A 478 8.62 23.73 -11.16
C PRO A 478 7.19 23.67 -11.75
N LEU A 479 6.24 23.13 -10.97
CA LEU A 479 4.86 22.89 -11.40
C LEU A 479 4.17 24.14 -11.92
N THR A 480 4.40 25.30 -11.30
CA THR A 480 3.79 26.58 -11.74
C THR A 480 4.14 26.90 -13.20
N LYS A 481 5.40 26.68 -13.60
CA LYS A 481 5.84 26.90 -14.97
C LYS A 481 5.27 25.85 -15.92
N LEU A 482 5.43 24.58 -15.57
CA LEU A 482 4.99 23.45 -16.41
C LEU A 482 3.47 23.48 -16.65
N LEU A 483 2.69 23.88 -15.66
CA LEU A 483 1.23 23.99 -15.77
C LEU A 483 0.80 25.19 -16.61
N ALA A 484 1.52 26.31 -16.50
CA ALA A 484 1.23 27.49 -17.33
C ALA A 484 1.34 27.16 -18.83
N ASP A 485 2.32 26.33 -19.22
CA ASP A 485 2.48 25.84 -20.58
C ASP A 485 1.28 24.98 -21.07
N GLN A 486 0.49 24.44 -20.14
CA GLN A 486 -0.72 23.67 -20.40
C GLN A 486 -2.03 24.47 -20.17
N GLY A 487 -1.92 25.80 -20.01
CA GLY A 487 -3.06 26.65 -19.74
C GLY A 487 -3.72 26.44 -18.37
N VAL A 488 -2.94 26.01 -17.38
CA VAL A 488 -3.39 25.85 -16.00
C VAL A 488 -2.59 26.76 -15.08
N THR A 489 -3.28 27.52 -14.24
CA THR A 489 -2.65 28.39 -13.23
C THR A 489 -2.62 27.64 -11.90
N LEU A 490 -1.44 27.59 -11.27
CA LEU A 490 -1.24 27.15 -9.90
C LEU A 490 -0.96 28.37 -9.01
N ALA A 491 -1.83 28.60 -8.04
CA ALA A 491 -1.70 29.67 -7.08
C ALA A 491 -1.53 29.13 -5.66
N CYS A 492 -0.78 29.87 -4.83
CA CYS A 492 -0.62 29.54 -3.42
C CYS A 492 -1.02 30.76 -2.58
N GLU A 493 -2.06 30.59 -1.79
CA GLU A 493 -2.66 31.64 -0.97
C GLU A 493 -2.66 31.22 0.52
N LYS A 494 -3.00 32.15 1.40
CA LYS A 494 -3.22 31.86 2.81
C LYS A 494 -4.57 31.14 2.97
N SER A 495 -4.58 30.01 3.68
CA SER A 495 -5.84 29.32 4.01
C SER A 495 -6.71 30.15 4.98
N ASN A 496 -6.06 30.92 5.85
CA ASN A 496 -6.69 31.84 6.80
C ASN A 496 -5.76 33.03 7.09
N ALA A 497 -6.24 33.99 7.89
CA ALA A 497 -5.48 35.16 8.30
C ALA A 497 -4.80 35.00 9.68
N LEU A 498 -4.82 33.79 10.27
CA LEU A 498 -4.32 33.57 11.63
C LEU A 498 -2.80 33.51 11.67
N PRO A 499 -2.16 34.21 12.62
CA PRO A 499 -0.75 33.99 12.91
C PRO A 499 -0.50 32.52 13.26
N SER A 500 0.73 32.07 13.03
CA SER A 500 1.13 30.68 13.29
C SER A 500 2.16 30.60 14.43
N ILE A 501 2.13 29.48 15.14
CA ILE A 501 3.25 29.07 16.02
C ILE A 501 4.09 27.94 15.36
N ASP A 502 3.80 27.62 14.10
CA ASP A 502 4.51 26.65 13.23
C ASP A 502 4.65 25.26 13.86
N VAL A 503 3.52 24.70 14.27
CA VAL A 503 3.40 23.35 14.80
C VAL A 503 2.27 22.58 14.11
N ARG A 504 2.36 21.27 14.15
CA ARG A 504 1.22 20.38 13.87
C ARG A 504 0.74 19.82 15.19
N THR A 505 -0.57 19.81 15.40
CA THR A 505 -1.20 19.29 16.60
C THR A 505 -1.95 17.98 16.32
N LYS A 506 -2.15 17.19 17.37
CA LYS A 506 -3.05 16.04 17.39
C LYS A 506 -3.85 16.07 18.70
N THR A 507 -5.06 15.54 18.69
CA THR A 507 -5.83 15.34 19.92
C THR A 507 -5.49 13.97 20.48
N GLY A 508 -4.96 13.94 21.71
CA GLY A 508 -4.68 12.73 22.45
C GLY A 508 -5.23 12.84 23.87
N SER A 509 -5.88 11.81 24.38
CA SER A 509 -6.40 11.75 25.78
C SER A 509 -7.22 12.99 26.21
N GLY A 510 -7.95 13.61 25.27
CA GLY A 510 -8.78 14.79 25.55
C GLY A 510 -7.99 16.12 25.66
N GLN A 511 -6.73 16.16 25.28
CA GLN A 511 -5.87 17.34 25.26
C GLN A 511 -5.22 17.54 23.91
N LEU A 512 -4.84 18.78 23.58
CA LEU A 512 -4.15 19.11 22.35
C LEU A 512 -2.63 18.95 22.56
N GLU A 513 -2.04 18.00 21.83
CA GLU A 513 -0.62 17.69 21.87
C GLU A 513 0.10 18.23 20.62
N LEU A 514 1.33 18.70 20.76
CA LEU A 514 2.19 19.05 19.63
C LEU A 514 2.72 17.77 18.99
N ALA A 515 2.20 17.43 17.82
CA ALA A 515 2.62 16.23 17.07
C ALA A 515 3.93 16.47 16.31
N THR A 516 4.17 17.71 15.85
CA THR A 516 5.40 18.12 15.15
C THR A 516 5.66 19.60 15.41
N VAL A 517 6.91 19.94 15.66
CA VAL A 517 7.38 21.34 15.69
C VAL A 517 8.26 21.55 14.47
N TYR A 518 7.81 22.41 13.54
CA TYR A 518 8.54 22.60 12.28
C TYR A 518 9.86 23.33 12.49
N LYS A 519 10.93 22.75 12.00
CA LYS A 519 12.30 23.27 12.15
C LYS A 519 12.45 24.66 11.53
N GLY A 520 13.02 25.58 12.31
CA GLY A 520 13.12 27.01 11.93
C GLY A 520 11.82 27.78 12.10
N GLY A 521 10.71 27.17 12.49
CA GLY A 521 9.44 27.84 12.78
C GLY A 521 9.40 28.58 14.13
N ALA A 522 8.32 29.28 14.40
CA ALA A 522 8.12 30.07 15.60
C ALA A 522 8.23 29.26 16.90
N GLY A 523 7.55 28.11 16.94
CA GLY A 523 7.59 27.18 18.07
C GLY A 523 8.97 26.58 18.30
N HIS A 524 9.66 26.18 17.23
CA HIS A 524 11.02 25.66 17.30
C HIS A 524 11.99 26.68 17.89
N ARG A 525 11.98 27.93 17.41
CA ARG A 525 12.85 29.00 17.94
C ARG A 525 12.57 29.34 19.40
N ALA A 526 11.35 29.13 19.87
CA ALA A 526 10.95 29.33 21.24
C ALA A 526 11.28 28.17 22.19
N GLY A 527 11.59 26.97 21.64
CA GLY A 527 11.91 25.78 22.42
C GLY A 527 10.71 24.86 22.70
N LEU A 528 9.60 25.02 21.97
CA LEU A 528 8.53 24.02 21.98
C LEU A 528 9.04 22.68 21.41
N SER A 529 8.49 21.57 21.87
CA SER A 529 8.86 20.23 21.45
C SER A 529 7.62 19.40 21.12
N ALA A 530 7.77 18.40 20.26
CA ALA A 530 6.76 17.38 20.08
C ALA A 530 6.51 16.65 21.41
N GLY A 531 5.25 16.25 21.64
CA GLY A 531 4.79 15.67 22.91
C GLY A 531 4.42 16.71 23.97
N ASP A 532 4.68 18.01 23.75
CA ASP A 532 4.19 19.05 24.65
C ASP A 532 2.65 19.10 24.60
N LEU A 533 1.99 19.02 25.77
CA LEU A 533 0.55 19.20 25.90
C LEU A 533 0.24 20.69 26.00
N LEU A 534 -0.48 21.23 25.03
CA LEU A 534 -0.79 22.66 24.94
C LEU A 534 -1.90 23.00 25.94
N VAL A 535 -1.61 23.89 26.89
CA VAL A 535 -2.52 24.26 27.99
C VAL A 535 -3.13 25.63 27.77
N ALA A 536 -2.30 26.63 27.44
CA ALA A 536 -2.79 28.00 27.21
C ALA A 536 -1.90 28.73 26.21
N VAL A 537 -2.51 29.60 25.42
CA VAL A 537 -1.84 30.54 24.51
C VAL A 537 -2.36 31.95 24.82
N ASN A 538 -1.43 32.89 25.07
CA ASN A 538 -1.76 34.27 25.40
C ASN A 538 -2.79 34.41 26.56
N GLY A 539 -2.67 33.53 27.58
CA GLY A 539 -3.55 33.52 28.76
C GLY A 539 -4.89 32.82 28.56
N LEU A 540 -5.19 32.30 27.34
CA LEU A 540 -6.45 31.60 27.05
C LEU A 540 -6.23 30.08 27.08
N ARG A 541 -7.14 29.38 27.73
CA ARG A 541 -7.13 27.92 27.81
C ARG A 541 -7.29 27.30 26.43
N ILE A 542 -6.48 26.28 26.16
CA ILE A 542 -6.54 25.47 24.95
C ILE A 542 -6.99 24.04 25.32
N THR A 543 -7.99 23.54 24.64
CA THR A 543 -8.55 22.18 24.82
C THR A 543 -8.48 21.37 23.52
N ASP A 544 -8.56 22.06 22.38
CA ASP A 544 -8.64 21.49 21.05
C ASP A 544 -8.12 22.47 19.99
N ALA A 545 -8.12 22.06 18.74
CA ALA A 545 -7.65 22.89 17.63
C ALA A 545 -8.50 24.17 17.45
N ALA A 546 -9.81 24.09 17.70
CA ALA A 546 -10.69 25.25 17.55
C ALA A 546 -10.39 26.34 18.61
N SER A 547 -10.13 25.95 19.86
CA SER A 547 -9.72 26.88 20.93
C SER A 547 -8.33 27.48 20.65
N LEU A 548 -7.39 26.73 20.03
CA LEU A 548 -6.13 27.27 19.56
C LEU A 548 -6.36 28.34 18.48
N ASP A 549 -7.19 28.07 17.48
CA ASP A 549 -7.53 29.03 16.44
C ASP A 549 -8.16 30.31 17.02
N GLN A 550 -9.07 30.16 18.01
CA GLN A 550 -9.67 31.30 18.72
C GLN A 550 -8.61 32.15 19.44
N ALA A 551 -7.68 31.52 20.14
CA ALA A 551 -6.58 32.24 20.81
C ALA A 551 -5.68 32.94 19.80
N MET A 552 -5.36 32.31 18.68
CA MET A 552 -4.54 32.88 17.61
C MET A 552 -5.21 34.05 16.88
N ARG A 553 -6.54 34.10 16.79
CA ARG A 553 -7.29 35.25 16.24
C ARG A 553 -7.05 36.55 17.04
N LEU A 554 -6.73 36.42 18.31
CA LEU A 554 -6.47 37.55 19.18
C LEU A 554 -4.98 37.96 19.19
N CYS A 555 -4.14 37.26 18.44
CA CYS A 555 -2.73 37.54 18.29
C CYS A 555 -2.43 38.28 16.97
N ARG A 556 -1.30 38.95 16.90
CA ARG A 556 -0.77 39.58 15.67
C ARG A 556 0.49 38.86 15.20
N PRO A 557 0.81 38.87 13.91
CA PRO A 557 2.10 38.40 13.42
C PRO A 557 3.25 39.14 14.10
N ASN A 558 4.34 38.46 14.40
CA ASN A 558 5.52 38.98 15.14
C ASN A 558 5.25 39.38 16.60
N GLN A 559 4.10 39.09 17.15
CA GLN A 559 3.80 39.31 18.56
C GLN A 559 4.47 38.21 19.40
N SER A 560 5.11 38.62 20.53
CA SER A 560 5.59 37.66 21.53
C SER A 560 4.44 37.29 22.46
N VAL A 561 4.04 36.02 22.45
CA VAL A 561 2.94 35.50 23.27
C VAL A 561 3.43 34.41 24.23
N PRO A 562 2.95 34.34 25.48
CA PRO A 562 3.23 33.24 26.37
C PRO A 562 2.45 32.01 25.91
N VAL A 563 3.14 30.89 25.74
CA VAL A 563 2.58 29.57 25.45
C VAL A 563 2.90 28.67 26.63
N HIS A 564 1.86 28.16 27.28
CA HIS A 564 1.96 27.24 28.41
C HIS A 564 1.74 25.82 27.92
N VAL A 565 2.66 24.95 28.31
CA VAL A 565 2.60 23.54 27.97
C VAL A 565 2.92 22.66 29.18
N PHE A 566 2.41 21.44 29.22
CA PHE A 566 3.01 20.40 30.04
C PHE A 566 4.02 19.62 29.20
N ARG A 567 5.24 19.51 29.72
CA ARG A 567 6.30 18.64 29.20
C ARG A 567 6.71 17.68 30.29
N ARG A 568 6.41 16.36 30.14
CA ARG A 568 6.69 15.33 31.18
C ARG A 568 6.07 15.72 32.53
N ASP A 569 4.80 16.16 32.51
CA ASP A 569 4.01 16.63 33.66
C ASP A 569 4.54 17.89 34.38
N GLU A 570 5.55 18.56 33.80
CA GLU A 570 6.08 19.84 34.29
C GLU A 570 5.47 21.00 33.49
N LEU A 571 4.84 21.94 34.19
CA LEU A 571 4.34 23.17 33.56
C LEU A 571 5.49 24.04 33.11
N ARG A 572 5.53 24.36 31.82
CA ARG A 572 6.53 25.23 31.19
C ARG A 572 5.86 26.40 30.47
N VAL A 573 6.54 27.54 30.43
CA VAL A 573 6.08 28.72 29.71
C VAL A 573 7.15 29.15 28.72
N TYR A 574 6.75 29.23 27.45
CA TYR A 574 7.62 29.68 26.37
C TYR A 574 7.12 31.00 25.78
N LYS A 575 8.04 31.94 25.50
CA LYS A 575 7.71 33.17 24.77
C LYS A 575 7.87 32.90 23.28
N VAL A 576 6.73 32.67 22.60
CA VAL A 576 6.71 32.37 21.17
C VAL A 576 6.47 33.67 20.40
N LYS A 577 7.39 34.04 19.51
CA LYS A 577 7.16 35.13 18.55
C LYS A 577 6.38 34.55 17.37
N THR A 578 5.10 34.88 17.27
CA THR A 578 4.20 34.35 16.24
C THR A 578 4.69 34.64 14.83
N ALA A 579 4.53 33.70 13.93
CA ALA A 579 4.79 33.87 12.50
C ALA A 579 3.61 34.50 11.76
N SER A 580 3.86 35.02 10.58
CA SER A 580 2.79 35.41 9.64
C SER A 580 1.94 34.18 9.23
N PRO A 581 0.66 34.39 8.85
CA PRO A 581 -0.14 33.31 8.29
C PRO A 581 0.60 32.62 7.14
N PRO A 582 0.68 31.27 7.14
CA PRO A 582 1.37 30.56 6.08
C PRO A 582 0.58 30.63 4.75
N ASN A 583 1.29 30.64 3.64
CA ASN A 583 0.71 30.32 2.33
C ASN A 583 0.67 28.81 2.20
N ASP A 584 -0.49 28.21 2.39
CA ASP A 584 -0.67 26.76 2.48
C ASP A 584 -1.91 26.25 1.73
N LYS A 585 -2.68 27.15 1.14
CA LYS A 585 -3.81 26.82 0.28
C LYS A 585 -3.40 26.90 -1.18
N TRP A 586 -3.25 25.74 -1.79
CA TRP A 586 -2.95 25.58 -3.22
C TRP A 586 -4.25 25.50 -4.01
N THR A 587 -4.29 26.14 -5.19
CA THR A 587 -5.44 26.12 -6.09
C THR A 587 -5.00 26.00 -7.52
N LEU A 588 -5.69 25.12 -8.27
CA LEU A 588 -5.52 24.88 -9.69
C LEU A 588 -6.73 25.42 -10.46
N LYS A 589 -6.49 26.20 -11.51
CA LYS A 589 -7.56 26.74 -12.38
C LYS A 589 -7.15 26.68 -13.83
N ARG A 590 -8.05 26.27 -14.72
CA ARG A 590 -7.88 26.50 -16.15
C ARG A 590 -7.77 28.00 -16.41
N ALA A 591 -6.77 28.41 -17.20
CA ALA A 591 -6.74 29.76 -17.72
C ALA A 591 -8.02 29.99 -18.55
N GLN A 592 -8.72 31.08 -18.26
CA GLN A 592 -9.86 31.45 -19.12
C GLN A 592 -9.30 31.71 -20.50
N THR A 593 -9.66 30.91 -21.50
CA THR A 593 -9.48 31.28 -22.88
C THR A 593 -10.26 32.59 -23.07
N ALA A 594 -9.54 33.69 -23.35
CA ALA A 594 -10.19 34.93 -23.74
C ALA A 594 -11.13 34.54 -24.90
N ALA A 595 -12.42 34.75 -24.70
CA ALA A 595 -13.39 34.61 -25.79
C ALA A 595 -12.98 35.64 -26.88
N THR A 596 -12.35 35.12 -27.93
CA THR A 596 -12.09 35.91 -29.17
C THR A 596 -13.36 36.04 -29.97
#